data_7f95dfeb7b2a6c3679adf4e2d17c73d9
#
_entry.id   7f95dfeb7b2a6c3679adf4e2d17c73d9
#
_cell.length_a   1.000
_cell.length_b   1.000
_cell.length_c   1.000
_cell.angle_alpha   90.00
_cell.angle_beta   90.00
_cell.angle_gamma   90.00
#
_symmetry.space_group_name_H-M   'P 1'
#
loop_
_entity.id
_entity.type
_entity.pdbx_description
1 polymer ?
#
loop_
_entity_poly.entity_id
_entity_poly.type
_entity_poly.pdbx_seq_one_letter_code
_entity_poly.pdbx_strand_id
1 'polypeptide(L)'
;KAGNYDPKTTIVIDPRLVFSTFTGSTQDNWGYTATPAPDGSFYAGGIAFGSGYPTSPGAFQTTFGGGVNEDNNGPFDMAIIKFSANGSNRLFATYLGGTSNEQPHSMICDAQGNLIVAGRSTSPNYPRTIPQVGIGGGYDIVVTKLSADGRTLLGSVKMGGINDDGVNIRGKYVAPDGADGTRRNYGDDARSEVILDGANNIYLASCTQSNNFPVTAGAIQSTFGGGNTGISHFPQDGVIIKFAPNLSGVLFSTYFGGSGDDACFVLSLNPVTGNLYVGGGTNSTNLPGDKFGALHDIYQGGLTEGFLTQIR
;
A
#
# COMPACT_ATOMS: atom_id res chain seq x y z
N LYS A 1 21.68 -7.31 -8.18
CA LYS A 1 21.97 -7.49 -9.61
C LYS A 1 22.95 -8.66 -9.70
N ALA A 2 22.60 -9.73 -10.43
CA ALA A 2 23.57 -10.71 -10.86
C ALA A 2 24.54 -10.02 -11.85
N GLY A 3 25.85 -10.17 -11.64
CA GLY A 3 26.84 -9.73 -12.61
C GLY A 3 26.73 -10.53 -13.93
N ASN A 4 27.68 -10.36 -14.82
CA ASN A 4 27.77 -11.19 -16.02
C ASN A 4 27.95 -12.65 -15.59
N TYR A 5 27.04 -13.52 -15.98
CA TYR A 5 27.10 -14.97 -15.71
C TYR A 5 26.84 -15.75 -16.99
N ASP A 6 27.37 -16.96 -17.05
CA ASP A 6 27.05 -17.91 -18.13
C ASP A 6 25.65 -18.50 -17.86
N PRO A 7 24.67 -18.28 -18.76
CA PRO A 7 23.32 -18.81 -18.59
C PRO A 7 23.23 -20.35 -18.59
N LYS A 8 24.33 -21.03 -18.94
CA LYS A 8 24.42 -22.50 -18.91
C LYS A 8 24.91 -23.04 -17.56
N THR A 9 25.36 -22.16 -16.67
CA THR A 9 25.82 -22.56 -15.33
C THR A 9 24.70 -22.41 -14.30
N THR A 10 24.69 -23.29 -13.31
CA THR A 10 23.79 -23.16 -12.17
C THR A 10 24.19 -21.94 -11.34
N ILE A 11 23.27 -21.00 -11.18
CA ILE A 11 23.44 -19.90 -10.23
C ILE A 11 23.06 -20.43 -8.84
N VAL A 12 24.00 -20.39 -7.91
CA VAL A 12 23.76 -20.68 -6.50
C VAL A 12 23.57 -19.34 -5.80
N ILE A 13 22.36 -19.11 -5.25
CA ILE A 13 22.09 -17.99 -4.34
C ILE A 13 22.31 -18.53 -2.94
N ASP A 14 23.42 -18.15 -2.31
CA ASP A 14 23.78 -18.52 -0.94
C ASP A 14 23.56 -17.31 -0.01
N PRO A 15 22.34 -17.13 0.53
CA PRO A 15 22.04 -15.98 1.37
C PRO A 15 22.76 -16.10 2.70
N ARG A 16 23.45 -15.02 3.10
CA ARG A 16 24.06 -14.91 4.42
C ARG A 16 23.26 -13.95 5.28
N LEU A 17 22.84 -14.41 6.48
CA LEU A 17 22.30 -13.51 7.48
C LEU A 17 23.40 -12.52 7.92
N VAL A 18 23.18 -11.23 7.64
CA VAL A 18 24.14 -10.17 7.97
C VAL A 18 23.94 -9.70 9.41
N PHE A 19 22.69 -9.46 9.79
CA PHE A 19 22.31 -9.13 11.17
C PHE A 19 20.83 -9.43 11.41
N SER A 20 20.45 -9.39 12.68
CA SER A 20 19.06 -9.39 13.15
C SER A 20 18.96 -8.45 14.34
N THR A 21 17.88 -7.68 14.41
CA THR A 21 17.66 -6.70 15.49
C THR A 21 16.18 -6.55 15.83
N PHE A 22 15.91 -6.10 17.05
CA PHE A 22 14.58 -5.70 17.49
C PHE A 22 14.38 -4.19 17.33
N THR A 23 13.13 -3.72 17.28
CA THR A 23 12.80 -2.28 17.20
C THR A 23 13.16 -1.54 18.48
N GLY A 24 13.15 -2.23 19.61
CA GLY A 24 13.34 -1.64 20.94
C GLY A 24 12.07 -1.02 21.54
N SER A 25 10.90 -1.34 20.98
CA SER A 25 9.62 -0.94 21.55
C SER A 25 9.33 -1.68 22.85
N THR A 26 8.73 -0.99 23.82
CA THR A 26 8.21 -1.56 25.08
C THR A 26 6.73 -1.92 24.99
N GLN A 27 6.09 -1.63 23.88
CA GLN A 27 4.73 -2.03 23.54
C GLN A 27 4.73 -2.98 22.34
N ASP A 28 3.64 -3.71 22.19
CA ASP A 28 3.48 -4.59 21.02
C ASP A 28 3.63 -3.78 19.73
N ASN A 29 4.35 -4.33 18.80
CA ASN A 29 4.53 -3.74 17.48
C ASN A 29 4.77 -4.86 16.44
N TRP A 30 4.22 -4.65 15.25
CA TRP A 30 4.31 -5.61 14.16
C TRP A 30 4.92 -4.93 12.94
N GLY A 31 5.82 -5.63 12.24
CA GLY A 31 6.39 -5.18 10.97
C GLY A 31 5.52 -5.60 9.79
N TYR A 32 5.32 -4.69 8.86
CA TYR A 32 4.55 -4.92 7.63
C TYR A 32 5.39 -4.75 6.37
N THR A 33 6.33 -3.83 6.37
CA THR A 33 7.05 -3.43 5.16
C THR A 33 8.45 -2.94 5.47
N ALA A 34 9.37 -3.10 4.52
CA ALA A 34 10.73 -2.59 4.61
C ALA A 34 11.23 -2.16 3.23
N THR A 35 12.12 -1.16 3.20
CA THR A 35 12.74 -0.70 1.96
C THR A 35 14.19 -0.25 2.18
N PRO A 36 15.12 -0.57 1.25
CA PRO A 36 16.48 -0.04 1.32
C PRO A 36 16.49 1.44 0.96
N ALA A 37 17.39 2.19 1.56
CA ALA A 37 17.70 3.56 1.19
C ALA A 37 18.96 3.63 0.32
N PRO A 38 19.15 4.70 -0.49
CA PRO A 38 20.30 4.82 -1.40
C PRO A 38 21.66 4.84 -0.70
N ASP A 39 21.71 5.27 0.56
CA ASP A 39 22.92 5.32 1.40
C ASP A 39 23.28 3.95 2.04
N GLY A 40 22.56 2.91 1.69
CA GLY A 40 22.73 1.57 2.24
C GLY A 40 22.03 1.34 3.59
N SER A 41 21.49 2.38 4.22
CA SER A 41 20.58 2.23 5.34
C SER A 41 19.24 1.63 4.89
N PHE A 42 18.37 1.30 5.83
CA PHE A 42 17.07 0.74 5.47
C PHE A 42 15.98 1.21 6.43
N TYR A 43 14.77 1.27 5.92
CA TYR A 43 13.56 1.56 6.67
C TYR A 43 12.79 0.29 6.95
N ALA A 44 12.20 0.22 8.13
CA ALA A 44 11.15 -0.73 8.47
C ALA A 44 9.92 0.04 8.95
N GLY A 45 8.75 -0.40 8.52
CA GLY A 45 7.46 0.17 8.89
C GLY A 45 6.50 -0.90 9.35
N GLY A 46 5.69 -0.53 10.32
CA GLY A 46 4.69 -1.40 10.90
C GLY A 46 3.69 -0.61 11.72
N ILE A 47 3.05 -1.28 12.65
CA ILE A 47 2.13 -0.67 13.62
C ILE A 47 2.68 -0.81 15.03
N ALA A 48 2.38 0.17 15.89
CA ALA A 48 2.64 0.11 17.32
C ALA A 48 1.34 0.34 18.09
N PHE A 49 1.10 -0.49 19.10
CA PHE A 49 -0.14 -0.53 19.88
C PHE A 49 -0.05 0.35 21.14
N GLY A 50 0.37 1.59 20.98
CA GLY A 50 0.42 2.55 22.11
C GLY A 50 1.76 3.26 22.26
N SER A 51 1.89 3.96 23.38
CA SER A 51 3.12 4.67 23.72
C SER A 51 4.23 3.70 24.14
N GLY A 52 5.47 3.93 23.68
CA GLY A 52 6.61 3.05 24.02
C GLY A 52 7.44 2.65 22.81
N TYR A 53 7.02 3.05 21.61
CA TYR A 53 7.87 2.98 20.43
C TYR A 53 9.03 3.96 20.57
N PRO A 54 10.28 3.55 20.25
CA PRO A 54 11.48 4.31 20.61
C PRO A 54 11.72 5.49 19.65
N THR A 55 10.84 6.49 19.64
CA THR A 55 10.96 7.67 18.80
C THR A 55 12.26 8.44 19.02
N SER A 56 12.75 9.10 17.99
CA SER A 56 13.97 9.92 18.06
C SER A 56 13.63 11.36 18.42
N PRO A 57 14.46 12.06 19.19
CA PRO A 57 14.28 13.50 19.45
C PRO A 57 14.25 14.29 18.14
N GLY A 58 13.21 15.10 17.96
CA GLY A 58 12.98 15.90 16.75
C GLY A 58 12.48 15.13 15.53
N ALA A 59 12.08 13.86 15.68
CA ALA A 59 11.34 13.16 14.66
C ALA A 59 9.98 13.81 14.39
N PHE A 60 9.40 13.57 13.24
CA PHE A 60 8.14 14.20 12.82
C PHE A 60 7.02 14.05 13.86
N GLN A 61 6.84 12.85 14.41
CA GLN A 61 5.84 12.58 15.45
C GLN A 61 6.47 11.70 16.54
N THR A 62 6.63 12.28 17.73
CA THR A 62 7.27 11.58 18.85
C THR A 62 6.28 10.99 19.83
N THR A 63 5.00 11.32 19.69
CA THR A 63 3.91 10.84 20.55
C THR A 63 2.94 9.97 19.77
N PHE A 64 2.46 8.94 20.42
CA PHE A 64 1.38 8.10 19.93
C PHE A 64 0.11 8.95 19.78
N GLY A 65 -0.53 8.90 18.60
CA GLY A 65 -1.69 9.75 18.29
C GLY A 65 -2.99 9.26 18.90
N GLY A 66 -3.10 7.97 19.13
CA GLY A 66 -4.29 7.35 19.66
C GLY A 66 -4.79 6.21 18.77
N GLY A 67 -6.07 5.94 18.88
CA GLY A 67 -6.74 4.90 18.09
C GLY A 67 -7.97 4.38 18.79
N VAL A 68 -8.66 3.49 18.11
CA VAL A 68 -9.82 2.77 18.64
C VAL A 68 -9.50 1.28 18.70
N ASN A 69 -10.14 0.57 19.61
CA ASN A 69 -10.03 -0.88 19.65
C ASN A 69 -10.78 -1.47 18.46
N GLU A 70 -10.06 -2.18 17.60
CA GLU A 70 -10.58 -2.80 16.40
C GLU A 70 -10.35 -4.31 16.45
N ASP A 71 -11.43 -5.08 16.43
CA ASP A 71 -11.40 -6.56 16.43
C ASP A 71 -10.54 -7.17 17.56
N ASN A 72 -10.58 -6.58 18.75
CA ASN A 72 -9.74 -6.91 19.92
C ASN A 72 -8.23 -6.61 19.74
N ASN A 73 -7.84 -5.97 18.67
CA ASN A 73 -6.54 -5.33 18.56
C ASN A 73 -6.68 -3.91 19.11
N GLY A 74 -5.84 -3.53 20.05
CA GLY A 74 -5.86 -2.20 20.63
C GLY A 74 -5.68 -1.08 19.61
N PRO A 75 -5.71 0.19 20.03
CA PRO A 75 -5.42 1.31 19.17
C PRO A 75 -3.99 1.22 18.61
N PHE A 76 -3.79 1.60 17.35
CA PHE A 76 -2.48 1.54 16.71
C PHE A 76 -2.22 2.69 15.73
N ASP A 77 -0.97 3.14 15.68
CA ASP A 77 -0.43 4.06 14.68
C ASP A 77 0.64 3.37 13.84
N MET A 78 0.91 3.93 12.66
CA MET A 78 2.12 3.55 11.93
C MET A 78 3.35 3.87 12.76
N ALA A 79 4.29 2.95 12.78
CA ALA A 79 5.59 3.06 13.43
C ALA A 79 6.69 2.83 12.40
N ILE A 80 7.54 3.83 12.21
CA ILE A 80 8.59 3.84 11.20
C ILE A 80 9.94 3.97 11.88
N ILE A 81 10.90 3.16 11.47
CA ILE A 81 12.27 3.17 11.98
C ILE A 81 13.26 3.08 10.83
N LYS A 82 14.35 3.83 10.92
CA LYS A 82 15.51 3.74 10.00
C LYS A 82 16.72 3.22 10.74
N PHE A 83 17.35 2.20 10.19
CA PHE A 83 18.59 1.61 10.68
C PHE A 83 19.76 1.89 9.75
N SER A 84 20.96 1.95 10.32
CA SER A 84 22.21 1.92 9.56
C SER A 84 22.32 0.62 8.76
N ALA A 85 23.15 0.62 7.70
CA ALA A 85 23.32 -0.51 6.78
C ALA A 85 23.70 -1.83 7.47
N ASN A 86 24.38 -1.76 8.60
CA ASN A 86 24.79 -2.92 9.39
C ASN A 86 23.85 -3.23 10.59
N GLY A 87 22.72 -2.50 10.70
CA GLY A 87 21.75 -2.68 11.77
C GLY A 87 22.19 -2.25 13.17
N SER A 88 23.42 -1.72 13.32
CA SER A 88 23.99 -1.41 14.63
C SER A 88 23.46 -0.14 15.27
N ASN A 89 22.88 0.75 14.47
CA ASN A 89 22.37 2.04 14.94
C ASN A 89 20.97 2.31 14.39
N ARG A 90 20.09 2.78 15.26
CA ARG A 90 18.85 3.44 14.87
C ARG A 90 19.17 4.88 14.46
N LEU A 91 18.93 5.24 13.21
CA LEU A 91 19.16 6.58 12.67
C LEU A 91 18.02 7.53 13.05
N PHE A 92 16.77 7.06 12.92
CA PHE A 92 15.61 7.69 13.54
C PHE A 92 14.46 6.69 13.72
N ALA A 93 13.48 7.09 14.53
CA ALA A 93 12.18 6.43 14.61
C ALA A 93 11.09 7.46 14.90
N THR A 94 9.92 7.27 14.32
CA THR A 94 8.76 8.16 14.42
C THR A 94 7.46 7.36 14.39
N TYR A 95 6.43 7.90 15.03
CA TYR A 95 5.05 7.54 14.70
C TYR A 95 4.62 8.28 13.43
N LEU A 96 3.55 7.83 12.82
CA LEU A 96 2.82 8.53 11.78
C LEU A 96 1.35 8.15 11.88
N GLY A 97 0.54 9.05 12.43
CA GLY A 97 -0.87 8.78 12.65
C GLY A 97 -1.64 9.99 13.16
N GLY A 98 -2.93 9.79 13.34
CA GLY A 98 -3.86 10.75 13.90
C GLY A 98 -4.47 10.23 15.21
N THR A 99 -5.77 10.46 15.40
CA THR A 99 -6.49 10.06 16.62
C THR A 99 -7.25 8.74 16.50
N SER A 100 -7.09 8.04 15.38
CA SER A 100 -7.66 6.71 15.12
C SER A 100 -6.56 5.74 14.68
N ASN A 101 -6.89 4.72 13.87
CA ASN A 101 -5.95 3.66 13.52
C ASN A 101 -5.29 3.91 12.16
N GLU A 102 -3.98 3.68 12.08
CA GLU A 102 -3.16 3.78 10.88
C GLU A 102 -2.31 2.54 10.67
N GLN A 103 -2.25 2.07 9.41
CA GLN A 103 -1.45 0.92 9.05
C GLN A 103 -0.66 1.18 7.75
N PRO A 104 0.67 0.97 7.74
CA PRO A 104 1.46 1.05 6.51
C PRO A 104 1.31 -0.25 5.71
N HIS A 105 1.25 -0.15 4.38
CA HIS A 105 1.21 -1.30 3.48
C HIS A 105 2.51 -1.48 2.71
N SER A 106 3.02 -0.39 2.17
CA SER A 106 4.21 -0.40 1.32
C SER A 106 5.02 0.87 1.52
N MET A 107 6.33 0.73 1.34
CA MET A 107 7.28 1.85 1.45
C MET A 107 8.31 1.80 0.33
N ILE A 108 8.72 2.98 -0.13
CA ILE A 108 9.82 3.15 -1.08
C ILE A 108 10.61 4.43 -0.76
N CYS A 109 11.91 4.45 -1.09
CA CYS A 109 12.72 5.66 -1.01
C CYS A 109 12.92 6.29 -2.38
N ASP A 110 12.93 7.63 -2.43
CA ASP A 110 13.46 8.34 -3.59
C ASP A 110 15.00 8.37 -3.60
N ALA A 111 15.58 8.91 -4.68
CA ALA A 111 17.03 9.00 -4.83
C ALA A 111 17.71 9.89 -3.77
N GLN A 112 16.97 10.77 -3.11
CA GLN A 112 17.43 11.63 -2.02
C GLN A 112 17.31 10.94 -0.64
N GLY A 113 16.77 9.72 -0.61
CA GLY A 113 16.54 8.96 0.61
C GLY A 113 15.29 9.37 1.38
N ASN A 114 14.44 10.25 0.81
CA ASN A 114 13.14 10.55 1.41
C ASN A 114 12.24 9.31 1.33
N LEU A 115 11.48 9.07 2.39
CA LEU A 115 10.63 7.91 2.49
C LEU A 115 9.21 8.23 2.03
N ILE A 116 8.70 7.44 1.12
CA ILE A 116 7.28 7.41 0.75
C ILE A 116 6.63 6.20 1.44
N VAL A 117 5.56 6.45 2.19
CA VAL A 117 4.77 5.44 2.89
C VAL A 117 3.36 5.47 2.33
N ALA A 118 2.88 4.33 1.85
CA ALA A 118 1.49 4.13 1.49
C ALA A 118 0.81 3.21 2.51
N GLY A 119 -0.44 3.47 2.82
CA GLY A 119 -1.21 2.71 3.77
C GLY A 119 -2.65 3.18 3.87
N ARG A 120 -3.25 2.98 5.02
CA ARG A 120 -4.63 3.37 5.33
C ARG A 120 -4.75 4.11 6.66
N SER A 121 -5.80 4.90 6.80
CA SER A 121 -6.10 5.63 8.04
C SER A 121 -7.60 5.83 8.21
N THR A 122 -8.08 5.65 9.43
CA THR A 122 -9.43 6.07 9.85
C THR A 122 -9.43 7.45 10.53
N SER A 123 -8.27 8.05 10.73
CA SER A 123 -8.15 9.33 11.44
C SER A 123 -8.70 10.51 10.63
N PRO A 124 -9.62 11.31 11.19
CA PRO A 124 -10.06 12.55 10.55
C PRO A 124 -8.94 13.61 10.50
N ASN A 125 -8.00 13.55 11.43
CA ASN A 125 -6.87 14.45 11.58
C ASN A 125 -5.52 13.83 11.17
N TYR A 126 -5.53 12.81 10.30
CA TYR A 126 -4.28 12.29 9.72
C TYR A 126 -3.43 13.43 9.15
N PRO A 127 -2.11 13.46 9.39
CA PRO A 127 -1.23 14.53 8.91
C PRO A 127 -1.30 14.67 7.38
N ARG A 128 -1.73 15.83 6.90
CA ARG A 128 -1.92 16.12 5.47
C ARG A 128 -1.26 17.44 5.09
N THR A 129 -0.76 17.54 3.86
CA THR A 129 -0.25 18.80 3.28
C THR A 129 -1.21 19.43 2.28
N ILE A 130 -2.24 18.71 1.87
CA ILE A 130 -3.33 19.20 1.02
C ILE A 130 -4.69 18.78 1.64
N PRO A 131 -5.80 19.41 1.25
CA PRO A 131 -7.13 18.91 1.63
C PRO A 131 -7.33 17.45 1.26
N GLN A 132 -8.17 16.76 2.01
CA GLN A 132 -8.55 15.39 1.69
C GLN A 132 -9.13 15.33 0.28
N VAL A 133 -8.75 14.32 -0.50
CA VAL A 133 -9.27 14.06 -1.83
C VAL A 133 -10.45 13.10 -1.72
N GLY A 134 -11.62 13.56 -2.14
CA GLY A 134 -12.88 12.84 -1.96
C GLY A 134 -13.55 13.14 -0.62
N ILE A 135 -14.64 12.43 -0.33
CA ILE A 135 -15.48 12.70 0.84
C ILE A 135 -14.93 12.07 2.11
N GLY A 136 -14.24 10.93 1.97
CA GLY A 136 -13.77 10.12 3.07
C GLY A 136 -14.87 9.38 3.83
N GLY A 137 -14.52 8.27 4.44
CA GLY A 137 -15.41 7.46 5.25
C GLY A 137 -14.73 6.13 5.55
N GLY A 138 -14.95 5.54 6.73
CA GLY A 138 -14.24 4.31 7.09
C GLY A 138 -12.71 4.46 7.02
N TYR A 139 -12.04 3.50 6.42
CA TYR A 139 -10.63 3.63 6.06
C TYR A 139 -10.47 4.40 4.75
N ASP A 140 -9.49 5.29 4.71
CA ASP A 140 -9.07 5.98 3.49
C ASP A 140 -7.60 5.66 3.19
N ILE A 141 -7.25 5.65 1.90
CA ILE A 141 -5.87 5.54 1.45
C ILE A 141 -5.07 6.75 1.91
N VAL A 142 -3.88 6.52 2.44
CA VAL A 142 -2.92 7.57 2.75
C VAL A 142 -1.61 7.32 2.03
N VAL A 143 -1.01 8.40 1.52
CA VAL A 143 0.35 8.40 0.99
C VAL A 143 1.10 9.58 1.58
N THR A 144 2.21 9.29 2.25
CA THR A 144 2.98 10.30 3.00
C THR A 144 4.45 10.25 2.60
N LYS A 145 5.05 11.40 2.39
CA LYS A 145 6.48 11.56 2.11
C LYS A 145 7.16 12.27 3.28
N LEU A 146 8.10 11.56 3.90
CA LEU A 146 8.95 12.08 4.98
C LEU A 146 10.36 12.36 4.46
N SER A 147 11.00 13.37 5.03
CA SER A 147 12.42 13.64 4.78
C SER A 147 13.31 12.46 5.20
N ALA A 148 14.49 12.33 4.58
CA ALA A 148 15.43 11.24 4.82
C ALA A 148 15.90 11.12 6.28
N ASP A 149 15.79 12.19 7.06
CA ASP A 149 16.10 12.26 8.49
C ASP A 149 14.86 12.05 9.39
N GLY A 150 13.68 11.84 8.81
CA GLY A 150 12.42 11.55 9.50
C GLY A 150 11.81 12.71 10.28
N ARG A 151 12.26 13.95 10.02
CA ARG A 151 11.86 15.15 10.81
C ARG A 151 10.77 15.97 10.17
N THR A 152 10.70 15.95 8.84
CA THR A 152 9.83 16.85 8.06
C THR A 152 8.84 16.07 7.24
N LEU A 153 7.58 16.48 7.31
CA LEU A 153 6.51 16.06 6.40
C LEU A 153 6.68 16.85 5.09
N LEU A 154 7.17 16.19 4.04
CA LEU A 154 7.41 16.81 2.73
C LEU A 154 6.15 16.83 1.85
N GLY A 155 5.25 15.89 2.06
CA GLY A 155 3.98 15.80 1.36
C GLY A 155 3.12 14.71 2.00
N SER A 156 1.80 14.89 1.97
CA SER A 156 0.87 13.87 2.45
C SER A 156 -0.53 14.08 1.91
N VAL A 157 -1.14 12.99 1.47
CA VAL A 157 -2.50 12.92 0.93
C VAL A 157 -3.29 11.86 1.69
N LYS A 158 -4.55 12.18 2.01
CA LYS A 158 -5.57 11.22 2.40
C LYS A 158 -6.65 11.23 1.32
N MET A 159 -7.03 10.06 0.80
CA MET A 159 -7.91 9.93 -0.37
C MET A 159 -8.87 8.76 -0.20
N GLY A 160 -10.16 9.01 -0.37
CA GLY A 160 -11.17 7.96 -0.27
C GLY A 160 -12.59 8.43 -0.58
N GLY A 161 -13.48 7.45 -0.70
CA GLY A 161 -14.92 7.62 -0.86
C GLY A 161 -15.67 7.45 0.47
N ILE A 162 -16.88 6.91 0.43
CA ILE A 162 -17.75 6.80 1.63
C ILE A 162 -17.55 5.51 2.42
N ASN A 163 -16.95 4.48 1.84
CA ASN A 163 -16.67 3.19 2.44
C ASN A 163 -15.18 2.99 2.68
N ASP A 164 -14.77 1.76 2.97
CA ASP A 164 -13.36 1.44 3.18
C ASP A 164 -12.55 1.49 1.88
N ASP A 165 -11.44 2.20 1.91
CA ASP A 165 -10.49 2.35 0.83
C ASP A 165 -9.08 1.97 1.31
N GLY A 166 -8.30 1.30 0.47
CA GLY A 166 -7.01 0.77 0.87
C GLY A 166 -7.10 -0.50 1.72
N VAL A 167 -8.27 -1.06 1.84
CA VAL A 167 -8.54 -2.29 2.62
C VAL A 167 -9.07 -3.34 1.67
N ASN A 168 -8.37 -4.48 1.58
CA ASN A 168 -8.92 -5.63 0.88
C ASN A 168 -10.03 -6.26 1.74
N ILE A 169 -11.01 -6.85 1.10
CA ILE A 169 -12.17 -7.46 1.77
C ILE A 169 -11.70 -8.34 2.93
N ARG A 170 -12.17 -8.04 4.13
CA ARG A 170 -11.89 -8.79 5.35
C ARG A 170 -12.65 -10.11 5.32
N GLY A 171 -11.99 -11.20 4.95
CA GLY A 171 -12.63 -12.49 4.84
C GLY A 171 -12.15 -13.57 5.80
N LYS A 172 -11.12 -13.26 6.57
CA LYS A 172 -10.47 -14.26 7.43
C LYS A 172 -11.33 -14.73 8.60
N TYR A 173 -12.26 -13.89 9.06
CA TYR A 173 -13.00 -14.10 10.29
C TYR A 173 -14.52 -14.27 10.09
N VAL A 174 -15.06 -14.13 8.88
CA VAL A 174 -16.51 -13.96 8.68
C VAL A 174 -17.17 -15.07 7.87
N ALA A 175 -16.45 -15.88 7.12
CA ALA A 175 -17.09 -16.94 6.30
C ALA A 175 -16.45 -18.30 6.52
N PRO A 176 -17.19 -19.25 7.13
CA PRO A 176 -16.75 -20.63 7.24
C PRO A 176 -16.69 -21.35 5.89
N ASP A 177 -17.24 -20.82 4.83
CA ASP A 177 -17.40 -21.45 3.53
C ASP A 177 -16.31 -21.10 2.50
N GLY A 178 -15.43 -20.18 2.81
CA GLY A 178 -14.30 -19.82 1.93
C GLY A 178 -14.73 -19.33 0.54
N ALA A 179 -15.96 -18.84 0.41
CA ALA A 179 -16.61 -18.59 -0.86
C ALA A 179 -16.06 -17.38 -1.63
N ASP A 180 -15.25 -16.53 -0.99
CA ASP A 180 -14.71 -15.34 -1.63
C ASP A 180 -13.18 -15.43 -1.77
N GLY A 181 -12.73 -15.61 -3.00
CA GLY A 181 -11.33 -15.83 -3.29
C GLY A 181 -10.44 -14.59 -3.08
N THR A 182 -10.98 -13.38 -3.26
CA THR A 182 -10.21 -12.13 -3.01
C THR A 182 -9.92 -11.94 -1.53
N ARG A 183 -10.69 -12.60 -0.65
CA ARG A 183 -10.50 -12.64 0.79
C ARG A 183 -9.38 -13.56 1.25
N ARG A 184 -8.87 -14.44 0.40
CA ARG A 184 -7.73 -15.31 0.72
C ARG A 184 -6.43 -14.56 0.68
N ASN A 185 -6.36 -13.52 1.44
CA ASN A 185 -5.15 -12.78 1.67
C ASN A 185 -4.37 -13.39 2.84
N TYR A 186 -3.08 -13.12 2.95
CA TYR A 186 -2.15 -13.60 3.98
C TYR A 186 -2.56 -13.31 5.43
N GLY A 187 -3.81 -12.97 5.62
CA GLY A 187 -4.42 -12.78 6.93
C GLY A 187 -4.41 -11.36 7.44
N ASP A 188 -3.89 -10.46 6.67
CA ASP A 188 -4.10 -9.04 6.83
C ASP A 188 -4.92 -8.51 5.64
N ASP A 189 -5.63 -7.45 5.86
CA ASP A 189 -6.38 -6.71 4.86
C ASP A 189 -5.55 -5.55 4.27
N ALA A 190 -4.26 -5.49 4.62
CA ALA A 190 -3.31 -4.47 4.22
C ALA A 190 -2.70 -4.78 2.85
N ARG A 191 -3.28 -4.27 1.79
CA ARG A 191 -2.79 -4.47 0.42
C ARG A 191 -2.80 -3.17 -0.36
N SER A 192 -1.62 -2.64 -0.55
CA SER A 192 -1.29 -1.59 -1.51
C SER A 192 0.19 -1.69 -1.84
N GLU A 193 0.59 -1.31 -3.03
CA GLU A 193 2.00 -1.18 -3.38
C GLU A 193 2.28 0.21 -3.93
N VAL A 194 3.42 0.77 -3.54
CA VAL A 194 3.88 2.08 -4.00
C VAL A 194 5.21 1.95 -4.73
N ILE A 195 5.30 2.58 -5.91
CA ILE A 195 6.55 2.71 -6.68
C ILE A 195 6.75 4.13 -7.20
N LEU A 196 7.94 4.40 -7.71
CA LEU A 196 8.32 5.70 -8.29
C LEU A 196 8.71 5.53 -9.76
N ASP A 197 8.38 6.52 -10.60
CA ASP A 197 8.99 6.67 -11.93
C ASP A 197 10.28 7.49 -11.88
N GLY A 198 10.95 7.62 -13.01
CA GLY A 198 12.19 8.40 -13.12
C GLY A 198 12.05 9.89 -12.84
N ALA A 199 10.83 10.42 -12.83
CA ALA A 199 10.50 11.80 -12.44
C ALA A 199 10.05 11.90 -10.98
N ASN A 200 10.14 10.82 -10.21
CA ASN A 200 9.65 10.68 -8.84
C ASN A 200 8.12 10.82 -8.68
N ASN A 201 7.33 10.70 -9.76
CA ASN A 201 5.90 10.55 -9.57
C ASN A 201 5.63 9.25 -8.83
N ILE A 202 4.64 9.28 -7.95
CA ILE A 202 4.31 8.19 -7.05
C ILE A 202 3.12 7.43 -7.64
N TYR A 203 3.28 6.13 -7.88
CA TYR A 203 2.21 5.25 -8.33
C TYR A 203 1.77 4.35 -7.20
N LEU A 204 0.49 4.12 -7.11
CA LEU A 204 -0.13 3.25 -6.11
C LEU A 204 -1.12 2.30 -6.77
N ALA A 205 -1.02 1.02 -6.44
CA ALA A 205 -2.06 0.02 -6.63
C ALA A 205 -2.72 -0.29 -5.30
N SER A 206 -4.04 -0.35 -5.26
CA SER A 206 -4.81 -0.63 -4.06
C SER A 206 -6.23 -1.13 -4.42
N CYS A 207 -7.14 -1.06 -3.47
CA CYS A 207 -8.54 -1.40 -3.66
C CYS A 207 -9.47 -0.40 -2.96
N THR A 208 -10.73 -0.39 -3.37
CA THR A 208 -11.78 0.48 -2.84
C THR A 208 -13.09 -0.27 -2.74
N GLN A 209 -13.84 -0.02 -1.68
CA GLN A 209 -15.23 -0.44 -1.51
C GLN A 209 -16.19 0.74 -1.74
N SER A 210 -15.68 1.87 -2.23
CA SER A 210 -16.42 3.10 -2.42
C SER A 210 -16.85 3.28 -3.87
N ASN A 211 -18.14 3.33 -4.13
CA ASN A 211 -18.68 3.63 -5.47
C ASN A 211 -18.52 5.09 -5.90
N ASN A 212 -18.03 5.93 -5.01
CA ASN A 212 -17.73 7.34 -5.23
C ASN A 212 -16.26 7.68 -4.96
N PHE A 213 -15.35 6.69 -5.08
CA PHE A 213 -13.93 6.93 -4.99
C PHE A 213 -13.48 7.99 -6.00
N PRO A 214 -12.61 8.93 -5.62
CA PRO A 214 -12.20 10.01 -6.51
C PRO A 214 -11.41 9.50 -7.72
N VAL A 215 -11.93 9.70 -8.91
CA VAL A 215 -11.26 9.42 -10.19
C VAL A 215 -11.00 10.71 -10.96
N THR A 216 -9.97 10.72 -11.81
CA THR A 216 -9.62 11.88 -12.62
C THR A 216 -10.36 11.88 -13.97
N ALA A 217 -10.46 13.03 -14.60
CA ALA A 217 -10.84 13.11 -16.01
C ALA A 217 -9.86 12.28 -16.86
N GLY A 218 -10.38 11.43 -17.74
CA GLY A 218 -9.58 10.51 -18.53
C GLY A 218 -9.23 9.19 -17.81
N ALA A 219 -9.90 8.89 -16.70
CA ALA A 219 -9.82 7.57 -16.07
C ALA A 219 -10.12 6.44 -17.08
N ILE A 220 -9.41 5.34 -16.99
CA ILE A 220 -9.68 4.12 -17.79
C ILE A 220 -11.07 3.60 -17.48
N GLN A 221 -11.44 3.63 -16.20
CA GLN A 221 -12.76 3.26 -15.70
C GLN A 221 -13.19 4.33 -14.69
N SER A 222 -14.22 5.09 -15.05
CA SER A 222 -14.74 6.19 -14.23
C SER A 222 -15.87 5.77 -13.28
N THR A 223 -16.40 4.57 -13.46
CA THR A 223 -17.51 4.03 -12.68
C THR A 223 -17.09 2.76 -11.97
N PHE A 224 -17.52 2.63 -10.73
CA PHE A 224 -17.36 1.44 -9.95
C PHE A 224 -18.03 0.24 -10.63
N GLY A 225 -17.30 -0.86 -10.84
CA GLY A 225 -17.81 -2.07 -11.48
C GLY A 225 -18.70 -2.87 -10.53
N GLY A 226 -18.34 -2.84 -9.28
CA GLY A 226 -19.07 -3.51 -8.22
C GLY A 226 -18.54 -4.90 -7.92
N GLY A 227 -19.29 -5.64 -7.17
CA GLY A 227 -19.07 -7.01 -6.76
C GLY A 227 -20.38 -7.63 -6.31
N ASN A 228 -20.34 -8.88 -5.91
CA ASN A 228 -21.54 -9.56 -5.47
C ASN A 228 -21.93 -9.11 -4.06
N THR A 229 -23.04 -8.38 -3.96
CA THR A 229 -23.60 -7.90 -2.69
C THR A 229 -24.33 -8.97 -1.88
N GLY A 230 -24.25 -10.23 -2.28
CA GLY A 230 -25.06 -11.32 -1.69
C GLY A 230 -24.64 -11.76 -0.30
N ILE A 231 -23.49 -11.32 0.22
CA ILE A 231 -22.93 -11.81 1.49
C ILE A 231 -22.17 -10.68 2.18
N SER A 232 -22.48 -10.36 3.38
CA SER A 232 -21.81 -9.68 4.50
C SER A 232 -20.63 -8.69 4.25
N HIS A 233 -20.33 -8.23 3.03
CA HIS A 233 -19.31 -7.23 2.75
C HIS A 233 -19.74 -6.27 1.64
N PHE A 234 -19.11 -5.11 1.58
CA PHE A 234 -19.28 -4.19 0.46
C PHE A 234 -18.53 -4.71 -0.77
N PRO A 235 -19.10 -4.54 -2.00
CA PRO A 235 -18.40 -4.86 -3.24
C PRO A 235 -17.11 -4.07 -3.37
N GLN A 236 -16.12 -4.62 -4.09
CA GLN A 236 -14.78 -4.05 -4.16
C GLN A 236 -14.26 -4.02 -5.59
N ASP A 237 -13.61 -2.91 -5.96
CA ASP A 237 -12.77 -2.77 -7.17
C ASP A 237 -11.32 -2.48 -6.81
N GLY A 238 -10.41 -2.79 -7.72
CA GLY A 238 -9.06 -2.25 -7.71
C GLY A 238 -9.06 -0.76 -8.01
N VAL A 239 -8.03 -0.06 -7.53
CA VAL A 239 -7.73 1.33 -7.91
C VAL A 239 -6.26 1.48 -8.27
N ILE A 240 -6.00 2.35 -9.26
CA ILE A 240 -4.66 2.68 -9.72
C ILE A 240 -4.54 4.20 -9.69
N ILE A 241 -3.53 4.71 -8.97
CA ILE A 241 -3.41 6.13 -8.71
C ILE A 241 -1.97 6.58 -9.04
N LYS A 242 -1.85 7.76 -9.63
CA LYS A 242 -0.57 8.47 -9.81
C LYS A 242 -0.65 9.82 -9.12
N PHE A 243 0.31 10.10 -8.26
CA PHE A 243 0.45 11.38 -7.56
C PHE A 243 1.67 12.15 -8.07
N ALA A 244 1.63 13.47 -7.89
CA ALA A 244 2.78 14.33 -8.07
C ALA A 244 3.92 13.95 -7.10
N PRO A 245 5.21 14.22 -7.44
CA PRO A 245 6.38 13.81 -6.64
C PRO A 245 6.40 14.35 -5.19
N ASN A 246 5.75 15.48 -4.97
CA ASN A 246 5.63 16.14 -3.67
C ASN A 246 4.24 15.96 -3.03
N LEU A 247 3.40 15.07 -3.60
CA LEU A 247 2.03 14.82 -3.14
C LEU A 247 1.14 16.08 -3.13
N SER A 248 1.42 17.05 -4.00
CA SER A 248 0.60 18.26 -4.13
C SER A 248 -0.73 18.04 -4.87
N GLY A 249 -0.94 16.85 -5.42
CA GLY A 249 -2.18 16.50 -6.10
C GLY A 249 -2.16 15.12 -6.76
N VAL A 250 -3.32 14.68 -7.17
CA VAL A 250 -3.57 13.46 -7.94
C VAL A 250 -3.44 13.78 -9.42
N LEU A 251 -2.52 13.13 -10.12
CA LEU A 251 -2.29 13.28 -11.55
C LEU A 251 -3.19 12.35 -12.38
N PHE A 252 -3.45 11.17 -11.85
CA PHE A 252 -4.31 10.17 -12.46
C PHE A 252 -4.89 9.27 -11.37
N SER A 253 -6.17 8.93 -11.52
CA SER A 253 -6.85 7.97 -10.66
C SER A 253 -7.95 7.28 -11.44
N THR A 254 -8.05 5.97 -11.31
CA THR A 254 -9.03 5.13 -12.02
C THR A 254 -9.44 3.95 -11.15
N TYR A 255 -10.68 3.51 -11.28
CA TYR A 255 -11.05 2.14 -10.93
C TYR A 255 -10.39 1.15 -11.89
N PHE A 256 -10.29 -0.09 -11.46
CA PHE A 256 -9.93 -1.23 -12.29
C PHE A 256 -10.63 -2.48 -11.78
N GLY A 257 -11.71 -2.88 -12.44
CA GLY A 257 -12.49 -4.04 -12.07
C GLY A 257 -13.60 -4.34 -13.04
N GLY A 258 -14.27 -5.46 -12.84
CA GLY A 258 -15.43 -5.88 -13.61
C GLY A 258 -16.70 -5.89 -12.76
N SER A 259 -17.54 -6.91 -12.94
CA SER A 259 -18.81 -7.05 -12.20
C SER A 259 -18.68 -7.88 -10.92
N GLY A 260 -17.50 -8.37 -10.61
CA GLY A 260 -17.16 -9.09 -9.39
C GLY A 260 -16.35 -8.23 -8.44
N ASP A 261 -15.74 -8.87 -7.44
CA ASP A 261 -14.78 -8.23 -6.54
C ASP A 261 -13.39 -8.27 -7.15
N ASP A 262 -12.75 -7.13 -7.21
CA ASP A 262 -11.46 -6.94 -7.83
C ASP A 262 -10.51 -6.20 -6.87
N ALA A 263 -9.21 -6.47 -6.97
CA ALA A 263 -8.20 -5.79 -6.18
C ALA A 263 -6.89 -5.67 -6.95
N CYS A 264 -6.26 -4.51 -6.92
CA CYS A 264 -4.92 -4.29 -7.43
C CYS A 264 -3.93 -4.43 -6.27
N PHE A 265 -2.97 -5.36 -6.36
CA PHE A 265 -2.06 -5.67 -5.27
C PHE A 265 -0.63 -5.22 -5.51
N VAL A 266 -0.18 -5.32 -6.76
CA VAL A 266 1.21 -5.08 -7.12
C VAL A 266 1.30 -4.28 -8.41
N LEU A 267 2.39 -3.53 -8.56
CA LEU A 267 2.64 -2.77 -9.77
C LEU A 267 4.14 -2.66 -10.08
N SER A 268 4.45 -2.47 -11.34
CA SER A 268 5.82 -2.29 -11.84
C SER A 268 5.83 -1.41 -13.08
N LEU A 269 6.88 -0.62 -13.25
CA LEU A 269 7.10 0.16 -14.46
C LEU A 269 8.11 -0.52 -15.36
N ASN A 270 7.79 -0.61 -16.65
CA ASN A 270 8.77 -1.01 -17.66
C ASN A 270 9.85 0.08 -17.77
N PRO A 271 11.13 -0.24 -17.51
CA PRO A 271 12.17 0.78 -17.48
C PRO A 271 12.51 1.37 -18.85
N VAL A 272 12.07 0.72 -19.94
CA VAL A 272 12.33 1.16 -21.32
C VAL A 272 11.16 1.93 -21.89
N THR A 273 9.93 1.43 -21.71
CA THR A 273 8.73 2.02 -22.32
C THR A 273 7.96 2.94 -21.38
N GLY A 274 8.20 2.86 -20.09
CA GLY A 274 7.41 3.56 -19.06
C GLY A 274 6.02 2.99 -18.83
N ASN A 275 5.64 1.92 -19.53
CA ASN A 275 4.34 1.28 -19.34
C ASN A 275 4.21 0.72 -17.93
N LEU A 276 3.04 0.90 -17.33
CA LEU A 276 2.70 0.38 -16.00
C LEU A 276 2.12 -1.03 -16.15
N TYR A 277 2.65 -1.97 -15.39
CA TYR A 277 2.07 -3.29 -15.19
C TYR A 277 1.41 -3.34 -13.80
N VAL A 278 0.20 -3.87 -13.75
CA VAL A 278 -0.56 -4.05 -12.51
C VAL A 278 -1.04 -5.49 -12.44
N GLY A 279 -0.81 -6.12 -11.30
CA GLY A 279 -1.31 -7.45 -11.00
C GLY A 279 -2.21 -7.44 -9.77
N GLY A 280 -3.14 -8.37 -9.74
CA GLY A 280 -4.10 -8.45 -8.65
C GLY A 280 -4.92 -9.73 -8.67
N GLY A 281 -6.02 -9.70 -7.95
CA GLY A 281 -7.01 -10.77 -7.88
C GLY A 281 -8.37 -10.30 -8.35
N THR A 282 -9.13 -11.18 -8.99
CA THR A 282 -10.45 -10.91 -9.55
C THR A 282 -11.36 -12.12 -9.43
N ASN A 283 -12.65 -11.89 -9.19
CA ASN A 283 -13.69 -12.88 -9.50
C ASN A 283 -14.62 -12.41 -10.64
N SER A 284 -14.21 -11.34 -11.33
CA SER A 284 -14.92 -10.81 -12.50
C SER A 284 -14.61 -11.60 -13.76
N THR A 285 -15.64 -11.89 -14.55
CA THR A 285 -15.49 -12.50 -15.89
C THR A 285 -15.28 -11.46 -16.99
N ASN A 286 -15.43 -10.18 -16.67
CA ASN A 286 -15.48 -9.05 -17.62
C ASN A 286 -14.51 -7.91 -17.24
N LEU A 287 -13.30 -8.23 -16.80
CA LEU A 287 -12.26 -7.22 -16.54
C LEU A 287 -12.11 -6.28 -17.74
N PRO A 288 -11.85 -4.98 -17.49
CA PRO A 288 -11.62 -4.00 -18.54
C PRO A 288 -10.34 -4.28 -19.33
N GLY A 289 -10.27 -3.73 -20.54
CA GLY A 289 -9.11 -3.81 -21.42
C GLY A 289 -9.32 -4.70 -22.65
N ASP A 290 -8.42 -4.52 -23.61
CA ASP A 290 -8.37 -5.34 -24.83
C ASP A 290 -7.66 -6.67 -24.50
N LYS A 291 -8.35 -7.77 -24.74
CA LYS A 291 -7.83 -9.13 -24.51
C LYS A 291 -7.37 -9.81 -25.81
N PHE A 292 -7.49 -9.12 -26.95
CA PHE A 292 -7.07 -9.69 -28.24
C PHE A 292 -5.57 -10.04 -28.20
N GLY A 293 -5.27 -11.30 -28.48
CA GLY A 293 -3.91 -11.84 -28.45
C GLY A 293 -3.36 -12.12 -27.03
N ALA A 294 -4.16 -11.95 -25.97
CA ALA A 294 -3.79 -12.41 -24.64
C ALA A 294 -3.70 -13.94 -24.59
N LEU A 295 -2.81 -14.47 -23.75
CA LEU A 295 -2.65 -15.92 -23.56
C LEU A 295 -3.94 -16.56 -23.02
N HIS A 296 -4.60 -15.87 -22.09
CA HIS A 296 -5.89 -16.24 -21.54
C HIS A 296 -6.80 -15.00 -21.60
N ASP A 297 -7.78 -15.03 -22.47
CA ASP A 297 -8.71 -13.94 -22.74
C ASP A 297 -10.06 -14.08 -22.03
N ILE A 298 -10.30 -15.24 -21.43
CA ILE A 298 -11.52 -15.55 -20.65
C ILE A 298 -11.15 -16.05 -19.26
N TYR A 299 -12.03 -15.77 -18.30
CA TYR A 299 -11.96 -16.31 -16.93
C TYR A 299 -12.04 -17.83 -16.96
N GLN A 300 -11.07 -18.52 -16.36
CA GLN A 300 -10.95 -19.98 -16.43
C GLN A 300 -11.75 -20.70 -15.33
N GLY A 301 -12.29 -19.96 -14.39
CA GLY A 301 -13.08 -20.51 -13.29
C GLY A 301 -12.34 -20.47 -11.94
N GLY A 302 -12.97 -21.05 -10.93
CA GLY A 302 -12.51 -20.94 -9.54
C GLY A 302 -13.21 -19.81 -8.79
N LEU A 303 -12.82 -19.58 -7.54
CA LEU A 303 -13.38 -18.50 -6.73
C LEU A 303 -12.73 -17.17 -7.04
N THR A 304 -11.47 -17.19 -7.46
CA THR A 304 -10.67 -16.00 -7.84
C THR A 304 -9.58 -16.42 -8.80
N GLU A 305 -9.28 -15.56 -9.77
CA GLU A 305 -8.09 -15.67 -10.61
C GLU A 305 -7.15 -14.50 -10.37
N GLY A 306 -5.85 -14.73 -10.59
CA GLY A 306 -4.87 -13.67 -10.73
C GLY A 306 -4.99 -13.02 -12.09
N PHE A 307 -4.88 -11.69 -12.14
CA PHE A 307 -4.81 -10.96 -13.40
C PHE A 307 -3.49 -10.20 -13.53
N LEU A 308 -3.12 -9.91 -14.75
CA LEU A 308 -2.05 -8.99 -15.12
C LEU A 308 -2.55 -8.07 -16.22
N THR A 309 -2.39 -6.77 -16.04
CA THR A 309 -2.73 -5.76 -17.04
C THR A 309 -1.55 -4.83 -17.32
N GLN A 310 -1.50 -4.30 -18.56
CA GLN A 310 -0.54 -3.29 -18.99
C GLN A 310 -1.28 -2.02 -19.34
N ILE A 311 -0.82 -0.89 -18.79
CA ILE A 311 -1.36 0.45 -19.01
C ILE A 311 -0.27 1.32 -19.67
N ARG A 312 -0.64 2.07 -20.70
CA ARG A 312 0.24 2.98 -21.44
C ARG A 312 -0.03 4.41 -21.09
#